data_8f651ab851e41488add9aec7bf6f7cff
#
_entry.id   8f651ab851e41488add9aec7bf6f7cff
#
_cell.length_a   1.000
_cell.length_b   1.000
_cell.length_c   1.000
_cell.angle_alpha   90.00
_cell.angle_beta   90.00
_cell.angle_gamma   90.00
#
_symmetry.space_group_name_H-M   'P 1'
#
loop_
_entity.id
_entity.type
_entity.pdbx_description
1 polymer ?
#
loop_
_entity_poly.entity_id
_entity_poly.type
_entity_poly.pdbx_seq_one_letter_code
_entity_poly.pdbx_strand_id
1 'polypeptide(L)'
;MKKLTLATLSTLALTLASTNVFAVDGTITVNGVVTDQTCTLRGDDGMANGLKNLTVSLPTLPKSTFTPSNRVPFFMGFNLHLRDATGTDFCDAATRRAFRGIHLSAISPDHLDAEDKTLLVNTSGVSVANPVFMRFYTLDALPVDFSASWEDQAKSTVQSLGSHTFVYYRAQYASKTGIVDAQNVQATVNYTLMYN
;
A
#
# COMPACT_ATOMS: atom_id res chain seq x y z
N MET A 1 4.46 38.89 94.11
CA MET A 1 5.17 39.33 92.87
C MET A 1 5.07 38.18 91.92
N LYS A 2 4.13 38.29 90.95
CA LYS A 2 3.79 37.26 90.00
C LYS A 2 4.48 37.57 88.67
N LYS A 3 5.40 36.73 88.28
CA LYS A 3 6.01 36.85 86.94
C LYS A 3 5.15 36.13 85.94
N LEU A 4 4.53 36.86 85.06
CA LEU A 4 3.88 36.31 83.88
C LEU A 4 4.95 35.85 82.89
N THR A 5 5.00 34.58 82.69
CA THR A 5 5.73 34.02 81.54
C THR A 5 4.87 34.11 80.33
N LEU A 6 5.25 34.96 79.41
CA LEU A 6 4.62 35.08 78.10
C LEU A 6 5.08 33.89 77.25
N ALA A 7 4.19 32.95 77.13
CA ALA A 7 4.42 31.85 76.15
C ALA A 7 4.25 32.39 74.77
N THR A 8 5.33 32.64 74.09
CA THR A 8 5.33 32.92 72.66
C THR A 8 4.94 31.66 71.92
N LEU A 9 3.69 31.60 71.50
CA LEU A 9 3.20 30.61 70.54
C LEU A 9 3.83 30.92 69.20
N SER A 10 4.95 30.29 68.93
CA SER A 10 5.49 30.27 67.58
C SER A 10 4.58 29.41 66.70
N THR A 11 3.64 30.08 66.09
CA THR A 11 2.90 29.47 64.96
C THR A 11 3.85 29.28 63.80
N LEU A 12 4.40 28.08 63.76
CA LEU A 12 5.12 27.58 62.61
C LEU A 12 4.08 27.42 61.50
N ALA A 13 3.86 28.50 60.75
CA ALA A 13 3.11 28.43 59.52
C ALA A 13 3.96 27.59 58.53
N LEU A 14 3.73 26.28 58.54
CA LEU A 14 4.14 25.45 57.44
C LEU A 14 3.31 25.92 56.24
N THR A 15 3.87 26.83 55.46
CA THR A 15 3.44 27.05 54.09
C THR A 15 3.73 25.78 53.34
N LEU A 16 2.73 24.92 53.24
CA LEU A 16 2.69 23.87 52.26
C LEU A 16 2.70 24.56 50.90
N ALA A 17 3.87 24.86 50.39
CA ALA A 17 4.06 25.16 48.99
C ALA A 17 3.67 23.88 48.25
N SER A 18 2.41 23.77 47.92
CA SER A 18 1.96 22.77 46.96
C SER A 18 2.65 23.12 45.64
N THR A 19 3.82 22.54 45.45
CA THR A 19 4.43 22.47 44.13
C THR A 19 3.45 21.71 43.31
N ASN A 20 2.76 22.40 42.38
CA ASN A 20 2.01 21.74 41.35
C ASN A 20 2.99 20.93 40.52
N VAL A 21 3.20 19.69 40.93
CA VAL A 21 3.93 18.72 40.13
C VAL A 21 3.03 18.40 38.97
N PHE A 22 3.24 19.08 37.85
CA PHE A 22 2.61 18.68 36.60
C PHE A 22 3.23 17.34 36.21
N ALA A 23 2.50 16.27 36.49
CA ALA A 23 2.84 14.98 35.94
C ALA A 23 2.70 15.05 34.41
N VAL A 24 3.76 14.74 33.70
CA VAL A 24 3.68 14.57 32.25
C VAL A 24 3.14 13.18 31.99
N ASP A 25 1.90 13.08 31.56
CA ASP A 25 1.22 11.80 31.34
C ASP A 25 1.79 11.05 30.12
N GLY A 26 2.45 11.76 29.20
CA GLY A 26 3.05 11.16 28.02
C GLY A 26 3.66 12.17 27.06
N THR A 27 4.20 11.67 25.98
CA THR A 27 4.77 12.47 24.89
C THR A 27 4.06 12.15 23.57
N ILE A 28 3.86 13.17 22.75
CA ILE A 28 3.39 13.01 21.36
C ILE A 28 4.58 13.33 20.47
N THR A 29 5.02 12.33 19.70
CA THR A 29 6.08 12.51 18.71
C THR A 29 5.45 12.68 17.33
N VAL A 30 5.75 13.80 16.68
CA VAL A 30 5.34 14.06 15.30
C VAL A 30 6.55 13.85 14.40
N ASN A 31 6.42 12.91 13.47
CA ASN A 31 7.41 12.65 12.44
C ASN A 31 6.88 13.11 11.09
N GLY A 32 7.74 13.70 10.28
CA GLY A 32 7.43 14.10 8.93
C GLY A 32 8.68 14.07 8.07
N VAL A 33 8.48 13.98 6.76
CA VAL A 33 9.57 14.05 5.78
C VAL A 33 9.28 15.18 4.82
N VAL A 34 10.28 16.03 4.63
CA VAL A 34 10.29 17.04 3.56
C VAL A 34 11.30 16.56 2.53
N THR A 35 10.87 16.43 1.29
CA THR A 35 11.74 16.00 0.18
C THR A 35 11.66 17.04 -0.93
N ASP A 36 12.71 17.18 -1.67
CA ASP A 36 12.80 18.01 -2.87
C ASP A 36 12.64 17.19 -4.17
N GLN A 37 12.54 15.87 -4.04
CA GLN A 37 12.41 14.94 -5.17
C GLN A 37 11.01 14.37 -5.29
N THR A 38 10.48 14.40 -6.51
CA THR A 38 9.29 13.63 -6.88
C THR A 38 9.74 12.26 -7.36
N CYS A 39 9.39 11.22 -6.59
CA CYS A 39 9.66 9.85 -7.00
C CYS A 39 8.56 9.31 -7.90
N THR A 40 8.90 8.31 -8.69
CA THR A 40 8.00 7.59 -9.57
C THR A 40 8.25 6.09 -9.52
N LEU A 41 7.34 5.30 -10.09
CA LEU A 41 7.59 3.89 -10.30
C LEU A 41 8.14 3.62 -11.69
N ARG A 42 9.08 2.69 -11.76
CA ARG A 42 9.59 2.08 -12.99
C ARG A 42 9.42 0.57 -12.90
N GLY A 43 9.02 -0.04 -13.99
CA GLY A 43 9.02 -1.50 -14.14
C GLY A 43 10.46 -2.05 -14.20
N ASP A 44 10.60 -3.36 -14.05
CA ASP A 44 11.87 -4.10 -14.01
C ASP A 44 12.46 -4.43 -15.41
N ASP A 45 11.95 -3.78 -16.47
CA ASP A 45 12.32 -3.97 -17.87
C ASP A 45 12.13 -5.43 -18.39
N GLY A 46 11.46 -6.27 -17.59
CA GLY A 46 11.09 -7.62 -17.96
C GLY A 46 9.57 -7.74 -18.17
N MET A 47 8.87 -8.09 -17.10
CA MET A 47 7.42 -8.28 -17.13
C MET A 47 6.64 -6.99 -16.95
N ALA A 48 7.17 -6.02 -16.21
CA ALA A 48 6.63 -4.70 -16.06
C ALA A 48 7.54 -3.68 -16.75
N ASN A 49 7.00 -2.91 -17.68
CA ASN A 49 7.75 -1.91 -18.45
C ASN A 49 7.14 -0.52 -18.26
N GLY A 50 7.97 0.48 -18.44
CA GLY A 50 7.56 1.87 -18.44
C GLY A 50 7.96 2.65 -17.19
N LEU A 51 7.69 3.95 -17.26
CA LEU A 51 7.91 4.93 -16.20
C LEU A 51 6.60 5.68 -15.98
N LYS A 52 6.11 5.76 -14.75
CA LYS A 52 4.79 6.28 -14.37
C LYS A 52 3.63 5.45 -14.93
N ASN A 53 3.50 5.40 -16.26
CA ASN A 53 2.55 4.52 -16.92
C ASN A 53 3.22 3.17 -17.15
N LEU A 54 2.78 2.18 -16.39
CA LEU A 54 3.40 0.87 -16.35
C LEU A 54 2.54 -0.13 -17.11
N THR A 55 3.18 -0.99 -17.88
CA THR A 55 2.51 -2.09 -18.59
C THR A 55 3.07 -3.41 -18.09
N VAL A 56 2.20 -4.27 -17.60
CA VAL A 56 2.52 -5.65 -17.22
C VAL A 56 1.98 -6.58 -18.30
N SER A 57 2.87 -7.32 -18.95
CA SER A 57 2.50 -8.23 -20.04
C SER A 57 2.43 -9.67 -19.53
N LEU A 58 1.25 -10.27 -19.61
CA LEU A 58 1.05 -11.69 -19.31
C LEU A 58 1.15 -12.53 -20.59
N PRO A 59 1.60 -13.79 -20.49
CA PRO A 59 1.67 -14.68 -21.66
C PRO A 59 0.28 -15.06 -22.15
N THR A 60 0.19 -15.40 -23.44
CA THR A 60 -1.01 -15.97 -24.03
C THR A 60 -1.23 -17.39 -23.47
N LEU A 61 -2.44 -17.66 -23.00
CA LEU A 61 -2.84 -18.98 -22.52
C LEU A 61 -3.93 -19.57 -23.38
N PRO A 62 -3.88 -20.87 -23.69
CA PRO A 62 -5.01 -21.58 -24.27
C PRO A 62 -6.22 -21.54 -23.30
N LYS A 63 -7.42 -21.35 -23.82
CA LYS A 63 -8.64 -21.39 -22.98
C LYS A 63 -8.81 -22.71 -22.22
N SER A 64 -8.27 -23.81 -22.75
CA SER A 64 -8.28 -25.14 -22.12
C SER A 64 -7.47 -25.23 -20.82
N THR A 65 -6.63 -24.23 -20.52
CA THR A 65 -5.92 -24.17 -19.21
C THR A 65 -6.85 -23.79 -18.07
N PHE A 66 -7.98 -23.15 -18.38
CA PHE A 66 -9.03 -22.87 -17.41
C PHE A 66 -9.93 -24.10 -17.26
N THR A 67 -10.18 -24.49 -16.03
CA THR A 67 -11.12 -25.57 -15.67
C THR A 67 -11.84 -25.20 -14.40
N PRO A 68 -12.99 -25.82 -14.08
CA PRO A 68 -13.68 -25.56 -12.81
C PRO A 68 -12.81 -25.77 -11.56
N SER A 69 -11.79 -26.64 -11.66
CA SER A 69 -10.79 -26.88 -10.61
C SER A 69 -9.55 -26.00 -10.72
N ASN A 70 -9.35 -25.30 -11.83
CA ASN A 70 -8.22 -24.40 -12.08
C ASN A 70 -8.70 -23.08 -12.68
N ARG A 71 -9.24 -22.22 -11.83
CA ARG A 71 -9.82 -20.93 -12.22
C ARG A 71 -8.80 -19.80 -12.36
N VAL A 72 -7.55 -20.05 -11.96
CA VAL A 72 -6.41 -19.11 -11.99
C VAL A 72 -5.16 -19.88 -12.46
N PRO A 73 -5.10 -20.23 -13.73
CA PRO A 73 -4.11 -21.21 -14.23
C PRO A 73 -2.67 -20.70 -14.26
N PHE A 74 -2.45 -19.40 -14.16
CA PHE A 74 -1.12 -18.82 -14.32
C PHE A 74 -1.03 -17.48 -13.59
N PHE A 75 0.13 -17.22 -12.99
CA PHE A 75 0.47 -15.91 -12.44
C PHE A 75 1.80 -15.40 -12.99
N MET A 76 1.95 -14.08 -13.03
CA MET A 76 3.17 -13.39 -13.38
C MET A 76 3.58 -12.46 -12.25
N GLY A 77 4.77 -12.67 -11.70
CA GLY A 77 5.39 -11.77 -10.72
C GLY A 77 6.12 -10.63 -11.40
N PHE A 78 6.05 -9.44 -10.82
CA PHE A 78 6.77 -8.27 -11.31
C PHE A 78 7.18 -7.34 -10.16
N ASN A 79 8.28 -6.63 -10.35
CA ASN A 79 8.77 -5.61 -9.43
C ASN A 79 8.47 -4.21 -9.97
N LEU A 80 8.11 -3.32 -9.05
CA LEU A 80 7.95 -1.90 -9.31
C LEU A 80 8.97 -1.15 -8.47
N HIS A 81 9.96 -0.56 -9.13
CA HIS A 81 11.08 0.12 -8.52
C HIS A 81 10.79 1.59 -8.29
N LEU A 82 11.04 2.07 -7.06
CA LEU A 82 10.97 3.49 -6.75
C LEU A 82 12.21 4.20 -7.32
N ARG A 83 11.98 5.14 -8.21
CA ARG A 83 13.00 5.90 -8.93
C ARG A 83 12.75 7.39 -8.81
N ASP A 84 13.75 8.18 -9.16
CA ASP A 84 13.60 9.63 -9.33
C ASP A 84 12.60 9.97 -10.45
N ALA A 85 12.30 11.22 -10.65
CA ALA A 85 11.34 11.67 -11.66
C ALA A 85 11.73 11.31 -13.10
N THR A 86 13.03 11.11 -13.37
CA THR A 86 13.55 10.71 -14.68
C THR A 86 13.54 9.20 -14.90
N GLY A 87 13.43 8.43 -13.81
CA GLY A 87 13.45 6.96 -13.83
C GLY A 87 14.86 6.38 -13.98
N THR A 88 15.90 7.19 -13.98
CA THR A 88 17.30 6.75 -14.17
C THR A 88 18.00 6.46 -12.87
N ASP A 89 17.79 7.32 -11.87
CA ASP A 89 18.47 7.24 -10.59
C ASP A 89 17.54 6.77 -9.45
N PHE A 90 18.15 6.50 -8.31
CA PHE A 90 17.40 6.19 -7.11
C PHE A 90 16.84 7.49 -6.50
N CYS A 91 15.68 7.39 -5.89
CA CYS A 91 15.20 8.45 -5.02
C CYS A 91 16.19 8.71 -3.89
N ASP A 92 16.14 9.91 -3.33
CA ASP A 92 16.91 10.26 -2.15
C ASP A 92 16.61 9.35 -0.96
N ALA A 93 17.55 9.27 -0.02
CA ALA A 93 17.47 8.34 1.09
C ALA A 93 16.30 8.65 2.06
N ALA A 94 15.88 9.91 2.17
CA ALA A 94 14.79 10.32 3.05
C ALA A 94 13.45 9.86 2.46
N THR A 95 13.23 10.12 1.17
CA THR A 95 12.03 9.68 0.45
C THR A 95 11.90 8.16 0.42
N ARG A 96 13.00 7.44 0.17
CA ARG A 96 12.99 5.96 0.20
C ARG A 96 12.64 5.39 1.58
N ARG A 97 13.09 6.02 2.67
CA ARG A 97 12.73 5.61 4.04
C ARG A 97 11.29 5.91 4.40
N ALA A 98 10.74 7.00 3.87
CA ALA A 98 9.35 7.39 4.08
C ALA A 98 8.37 6.54 3.26
N PHE A 99 8.83 5.94 2.16
CA PHE A 99 7.97 5.15 1.27
C PHE A 99 7.38 3.93 1.99
N ARG A 100 6.05 3.80 1.95
CA ARG A 100 5.27 2.73 2.62
C ARG A 100 4.68 1.72 1.65
N GLY A 101 4.70 2.03 0.37
CA GLY A 101 4.15 1.17 -0.66
C GLY A 101 3.26 1.91 -1.64
N ILE A 102 2.45 1.16 -2.33
CA ILE A 102 1.48 1.69 -3.29
C ILE A 102 0.06 1.30 -2.91
N HIS A 103 -0.84 2.25 -3.01
CA HIS A 103 -2.27 2.00 -3.00
C HIS A 103 -2.73 1.79 -4.44
N LEU A 104 -3.41 0.68 -4.69
CA LEU A 104 -3.96 0.32 -5.99
C LEU A 104 -5.48 0.52 -5.97
N SER A 105 -6.01 1.22 -6.95
CA SER A 105 -7.45 1.45 -7.05
C SER A 105 -7.97 1.26 -8.47
N ALA A 106 -9.22 0.87 -8.60
CA ALA A 106 -9.86 0.82 -9.90
C ALA A 106 -9.99 2.24 -10.49
N ILE A 107 -9.95 2.36 -11.82
CA ILE A 107 -10.16 3.64 -12.51
C ILE A 107 -11.60 4.13 -12.30
N SER A 108 -12.55 3.20 -12.29
CA SER A 108 -13.95 3.47 -11.99
C SER A 108 -14.60 2.22 -11.38
N PRO A 109 -15.74 2.32 -10.69
CA PRO A 109 -16.46 1.17 -10.14
C PRO A 109 -16.79 0.10 -11.17
N ASP A 110 -17.05 0.48 -12.41
CA ASP A 110 -17.40 -0.43 -13.52
C ASP A 110 -16.23 -1.31 -13.98
N HIS A 111 -15.01 -0.96 -13.57
CA HIS A 111 -13.82 -1.77 -13.82
C HIS A 111 -13.64 -2.90 -12.78
N LEU A 112 -14.57 -3.02 -11.82
CA LEU A 112 -14.57 -4.08 -10.82
C LEU A 112 -15.75 -5.02 -11.01
N ASP A 113 -15.55 -6.29 -10.73
CA ASP A 113 -16.66 -7.22 -10.60
C ASP A 113 -17.62 -6.74 -9.50
N ALA A 114 -18.90 -6.94 -9.71
CA ALA A 114 -19.94 -6.44 -8.80
C ALA A 114 -19.88 -7.08 -7.40
N GLU A 115 -19.46 -8.35 -7.33
CA GLU A 115 -19.46 -9.16 -6.12
C GLU A 115 -18.05 -9.28 -5.50
N ASP A 116 -17.01 -9.46 -6.33
CA ASP A 116 -15.62 -9.66 -5.89
C ASP A 116 -14.74 -8.49 -6.32
N LYS A 117 -14.50 -7.55 -5.42
CA LYS A 117 -13.71 -6.33 -5.66
C LYS A 117 -12.21 -6.58 -5.88
N THR A 118 -11.78 -7.83 -5.77
CA THR A 118 -10.42 -8.25 -6.14
C THR A 118 -10.31 -8.61 -7.62
N LEU A 119 -11.42 -8.66 -8.36
CA LEU A 119 -11.47 -8.98 -9.78
C LEU A 119 -11.65 -7.71 -10.61
N LEU A 120 -10.66 -7.44 -11.46
CA LEU A 120 -10.74 -6.39 -12.48
C LEU A 120 -11.44 -6.95 -13.71
N VAL A 121 -12.42 -6.20 -14.19
CA VAL A 121 -13.13 -6.52 -15.42
C VAL A 121 -12.19 -6.33 -16.62
N ASN A 122 -12.24 -7.27 -17.56
CA ASN A 122 -11.58 -7.14 -18.86
C ASN A 122 -12.22 -6.01 -19.68
N THR A 123 -11.44 -5.03 -20.08
CA THR A 123 -11.89 -3.88 -20.90
C THR A 123 -11.62 -4.05 -22.39
N SER A 124 -11.04 -5.17 -22.83
CA SER A 124 -10.67 -5.42 -24.22
C SER A 124 -11.41 -6.64 -24.80
N GLY A 125 -12.49 -6.41 -25.52
CA GLY A 125 -13.18 -7.44 -26.29
C GLY A 125 -13.80 -8.56 -25.43
N VAL A 126 -14.58 -8.18 -24.44
CA VAL A 126 -15.15 -9.07 -23.41
C VAL A 126 -16.14 -10.07 -23.98
N SER A 127 -15.97 -11.36 -23.65
CA SER A 127 -17.06 -12.32 -23.72
C SER A 127 -18.04 -12.06 -22.58
N VAL A 128 -19.30 -11.82 -22.88
CA VAL A 128 -20.36 -11.62 -21.88
C VAL A 128 -20.69 -12.94 -21.17
N ALA A 129 -20.59 -14.07 -21.90
CA ALA A 129 -20.96 -15.39 -21.36
C ALA A 129 -19.90 -15.98 -20.43
N ASN A 130 -18.63 -15.90 -20.84
CA ASN A 130 -17.51 -16.52 -20.13
C ASN A 130 -16.31 -15.56 -20.04
N PRO A 131 -16.43 -14.48 -19.26
CA PRO A 131 -15.40 -13.46 -19.17
C PRO A 131 -14.14 -13.96 -18.46
N VAL A 132 -12.99 -13.39 -18.86
CA VAL A 132 -11.74 -13.47 -18.12
C VAL A 132 -11.58 -12.18 -17.33
N PHE A 133 -11.21 -12.30 -16.08
CA PHE A 133 -10.87 -11.20 -15.18
C PHE A 133 -9.36 -11.16 -14.95
N MET A 134 -8.89 -10.04 -14.41
CA MET A 134 -7.54 -9.90 -13.88
C MET A 134 -7.60 -9.77 -12.36
N ARG A 135 -6.61 -10.37 -11.67
CA ARG A 135 -6.45 -10.25 -10.23
C ARG A 135 -5.00 -9.99 -9.88
N PHE A 136 -4.78 -9.16 -8.87
CA PHE A 136 -3.44 -8.95 -8.31
C PHE A 136 -3.34 -9.56 -6.92
N TYR A 137 -2.13 -10.04 -6.63
CA TYR A 137 -1.76 -10.53 -5.31
C TYR A 137 -0.50 -9.85 -4.82
N THR A 138 -0.42 -9.68 -3.52
CA THR A 138 0.78 -9.21 -2.83
C THR A 138 1.88 -10.27 -2.83
N LEU A 139 3.06 -9.90 -2.33
CA LEU A 139 4.16 -10.84 -2.07
C LEU A 139 3.69 -12.04 -1.20
N ASP A 140 2.87 -11.76 -0.18
CA ASP A 140 2.34 -12.77 0.76
C ASP A 140 1.12 -13.53 0.22
N ALA A 141 0.87 -13.43 -1.08
CA ALA A 141 -0.24 -14.09 -1.76
C ALA A 141 -1.64 -13.69 -1.26
N LEU A 142 -1.80 -12.48 -0.74
CA LEU A 142 -3.09 -11.90 -0.41
C LEU A 142 -3.68 -11.19 -1.63
N PRO A 143 -4.96 -11.41 -1.97
CA PRO A 143 -5.60 -10.71 -3.09
C PRO A 143 -5.76 -9.23 -2.76
N VAL A 144 -5.54 -8.38 -3.76
CA VAL A 144 -5.71 -6.93 -3.64
C VAL A 144 -7.18 -6.57 -3.90
N ASP A 145 -7.84 -5.95 -2.94
CA ASP A 145 -9.15 -5.32 -3.12
C ASP A 145 -8.96 -3.90 -3.65
N PHE A 146 -9.36 -3.65 -4.89
CA PHE A 146 -9.18 -2.36 -5.56
C PHE A 146 -10.22 -1.29 -5.16
N SER A 147 -11.16 -1.63 -4.29
CA SER A 147 -12.13 -0.70 -3.70
C SER A 147 -11.79 -0.31 -2.25
N ALA A 148 -10.86 -1.04 -1.64
CA ALA A 148 -10.50 -0.83 -0.24
C ALA A 148 -9.68 0.46 -0.05
N SER A 149 -9.76 1.03 1.14
CA SER A 149 -8.90 2.15 1.56
C SER A 149 -7.44 1.71 1.67
N TRP A 150 -6.52 2.68 1.77
CA TRP A 150 -5.11 2.37 1.99
C TRP A 150 -4.88 1.52 3.25
N GLU A 151 -5.60 1.81 4.31
CA GLU A 151 -5.47 1.11 5.59
C GLU A 151 -5.90 -0.35 5.49
N ASP A 152 -6.97 -0.62 4.78
CA ASP A 152 -7.64 -1.94 4.71
C ASP A 152 -7.13 -2.79 3.54
N GLN A 153 -6.54 -2.18 2.52
CA GLN A 153 -6.05 -2.91 1.35
C GLN A 153 -4.87 -3.80 1.68
N ALA A 154 -4.90 -5.04 1.20
CA ALA A 154 -3.73 -5.92 1.22
C ALA A 154 -2.59 -5.29 0.38
N LYS A 155 -1.42 -5.12 0.99
CA LYS A 155 -0.25 -4.44 0.42
C LYS A 155 0.97 -5.33 0.43
N SER A 156 1.76 -5.26 -0.64
CA SER A 156 3.09 -5.85 -0.62
C SER A 156 4.03 -5.04 0.26
N THR A 157 4.80 -5.74 1.07
CA THR A 157 5.85 -5.13 1.89
C THR A 157 6.90 -4.48 0.99
N VAL A 158 7.29 -3.25 1.33
CA VAL A 158 8.38 -2.54 0.65
C VAL A 158 9.69 -3.27 0.90
N GLN A 159 10.38 -3.63 -0.17
CA GLN A 159 11.69 -4.26 -0.13
C GLN A 159 12.76 -3.20 -0.34
N SER A 160 13.85 -3.29 0.42
CA SER A 160 15.01 -2.41 0.28
C SER A 160 16.29 -3.22 0.28
N LEU A 161 17.06 -3.09 -0.80
CA LEU A 161 18.37 -3.70 -0.96
C LEU A 161 19.39 -2.61 -1.35
N GLY A 162 20.13 -2.12 -0.36
CA GLY A 162 20.99 -0.96 -0.54
C GLY A 162 20.20 0.29 -0.91
N SER A 163 20.47 0.85 -2.08
CA SER A 163 19.71 1.98 -2.64
C SER A 163 18.48 1.60 -3.44
N HIS A 164 18.28 0.30 -3.72
CA HIS A 164 17.11 -0.18 -4.43
C HIS A 164 15.92 -0.30 -3.48
N THR A 165 14.83 0.36 -3.82
CA THR A 165 13.55 0.22 -3.10
C THR A 165 12.49 -0.18 -4.12
N PHE A 166 11.74 -1.23 -3.82
CA PHE A 166 10.74 -1.78 -4.75
C PHE A 166 9.61 -2.47 -3.99
N VAL A 167 8.52 -2.70 -4.69
CA VAL A 167 7.40 -3.55 -4.25
C VAL A 167 7.15 -4.64 -5.29
N TYR A 168 6.79 -5.82 -4.82
CA TYR A 168 6.51 -6.98 -5.66
C TYR A 168 5.03 -7.28 -5.68
N TYR A 169 4.48 -7.51 -6.87
CA TYR A 169 3.11 -7.99 -7.05
C TYR A 169 3.07 -9.15 -8.03
N ARG A 170 1.96 -9.86 -8.04
CA ARG A 170 1.64 -10.89 -9.03
C ARG A 170 0.36 -10.50 -9.73
N ALA A 171 0.36 -10.56 -11.07
CA ALA A 171 -0.84 -10.45 -11.87
C ALA A 171 -1.26 -11.82 -12.37
N GLN A 172 -2.56 -12.06 -12.42
CA GLN A 172 -3.14 -13.35 -12.81
C GLN A 172 -4.38 -13.16 -13.66
N TYR A 173 -4.58 -14.08 -14.60
CA TYR A 173 -5.90 -14.29 -15.18
C TYR A 173 -6.79 -15.01 -14.17
N ALA A 174 -8.07 -14.68 -14.15
CA ALA A 174 -9.05 -15.32 -13.28
C ALA A 174 -10.37 -15.57 -14.02
N SER A 175 -11.06 -16.64 -13.64
CA SER A 175 -12.42 -16.96 -14.09
C SER A 175 -13.29 -17.31 -12.90
N LYS A 176 -14.52 -16.85 -12.86
CA LYS A 176 -15.48 -17.18 -11.79
C LYS A 176 -15.96 -18.64 -11.90
N THR A 177 -16.00 -19.19 -13.10
CA THR A 177 -16.53 -20.54 -13.37
C THR A 177 -15.46 -21.56 -13.75
N GLY A 178 -14.30 -21.09 -14.24
CA GLY A 178 -13.27 -21.95 -14.86
C GLY A 178 -13.58 -22.26 -16.34
N ILE A 179 -14.61 -21.70 -16.89
CA ILE A 179 -14.93 -21.74 -18.33
C ILE A 179 -14.70 -20.34 -18.87
N VAL A 180 -13.92 -20.20 -19.95
CA VAL A 180 -13.64 -18.95 -20.59
C VAL A 180 -13.74 -19.06 -22.10
N ASP A 181 -14.03 -17.97 -22.76
CA ASP A 181 -13.94 -17.85 -24.22
C ASP A 181 -12.59 -17.27 -24.61
N ALA A 182 -12.17 -17.52 -25.86
CA ALA A 182 -10.99 -16.89 -26.44
C ALA A 182 -11.25 -15.39 -26.58
N GLN A 183 -10.43 -14.57 -25.92
CA GLN A 183 -10.58 -13.13 -25.88
C GLN A 183 -9.24 -12.43 -25.61
N ASN A 184 -9.11 -11.18 -26.04
CA ASN A 184 -8.05 -10.31 -25.54
C ASN A 184 -8.39 -9.90 -24.11
N VAL A 185 -7.37 -9.71 -23.28
CA VAL A 185 -7.55 -9.32 -21.88
C VAL A 185 -6.73 -8.08 -21.60
N GLN A 186 -7.40 -7.06 -21.09
CA GLN A 186 -6.79 -5.82 -20.62
C GLN A 186 -7.52 -5.34 -19.37
N ALA A 187 -6.77 -4.92 -18.37
CA ALA A 187 -7.29 -4.21 -17.21
C ALA A 187 -6.32 -3.10 -16.83
N THR A 188 -6.84 -2.01 -16.34
CA THR A 188 -6.06 -0.85 -15.91
C THR A 188 -6.47 -0.44 -14.51
N VAL A 189 -5.47 -0.10 -13.70
CA VAL A 189 -5.65 0.38 -12.33
C VAL A 189 -4.85 1.66 -12.12
N ASN A 190 -5.30 2.50 -11.21
CA ASN A 190 -4.52 3.61 -10.69
C ASN A 190 -3.59 3.11 -9.58
N TYR A 191 -2.46 3.75 -9.42
CA TYR A 191 -1.64 3.61 -8.22
C TYR A 191 -1.31 4.97 -7.61
N THR A 192 -1.16 4.99 -6.30
CA THR A 192 -0.72 6.16 -5.53
C THR A 192 0.46 5.75 -4.65
N LEU A 193 1.54 6.52 -4.68
CA LEU A 193 2.68 6.33 -3.80
C LEU A 193 2.32 6.81 -2.39
N MET A 194 2.51 5.94 -1.40
CA MET A 194 2.17 6.23 -0.02
C MET A 194 3.44 6.43 0.81
N TYR A 195 3.44 7.51 1.58
CA TYR A 195 4.55 7.92 2.44
C TYR A 195 4.06 8.18 3.86
N ASN A 196 5.01 8.20 4.81
CA ASN A 196 4.72 8.67 6.19
C ASN A 196 4.69 10.18 6.25
#